data_1ffc4c3b3e7e9c01d039bc3de6fc8762
#
_entry.id   1ffc4c3b3e7e9c01d039bc3de6fc8762
#
_cell.length_a   1.000
_cell.length_b   1.000
_cell.length_c   1.000
_cell.angle_alpha   90.00
_cell.angle_beta   90.00
_cell.angle_gamma   90.00
#
_symmetry.space_group_name_H-M   'P 1'
#
loop_
_entity.id
_entity.type
_entity.pdbx_description
1 polymer ?
#
loop_
_entity_poly.entity_id
_entity_poly.type
_entity_poly.pdbx_seq_one_letter_code
_entity_poly.pdbx_strand_id
1 'polypeptide(L)'
;MDESAGGGGNPLPTTGTDGSKRRVCYFYDAEVGNYYYGQGHPMKPHRIRMTHALLGRYGLLNQMQVFRPHPARDLCRFHADDYISFLWSVTPETQQDQIRALKRFNIGEDCPVFDGLYSFCQTYVGGSVGGWK
;
A
#
# COMPACT_ATOMS: atom_id res chain seq x y z
N MET A 1 38.70 -13.44 14.93
CA MET A 1 38.30 -14.01 13.65
C MET A 1 37.28 -13.08 13.07
N ASP A 2 37.76 -12.39 12.13
CA ASP A 2 37.04 -11.32 11.44
C ASP A 2 36.32 -11.96 10.28
N GLU A 3 35.00 -12.12 10.37
CA GLU A 3 34.22 -12.42 9.20
C GLU A 3 33.40 -11.22 8.84
N SER A 4 34.01 -10.34 8.10
CA SER A 4 33.32 -9.40 7.28
C SER A 4 32.51 -10.16 6.24
N ALA A 5 31.30 -10.52 6.58
CA ALA A 5 30.35 -10.91 5.59
C ALA A 5 30.02 -9.63 4.78
N GLY A 6 30.82 -9.40 3.77
CA GLY A 6 30.50 -8.45 2.72
C GLY A 6 29.27 -8.94 2.02
N GLY A 7 28.11 -8.52 2.50
CA GLY A 7 26.87 -8.64 1.79
C GLY A 7 26.96 -7.79 0.55
N GLY A 8 27.47 -8.37 -0.53
CA GLY A 8 27.43 -7.75 -1.85
C GLY A 8 26.01 -7.74 -2.36
N GLY A 9 25.15 -6.96 -1.73
CA GLY A 9 23.91 -6.58 -2.37
C GLY A 9 24.28 -5.74 -3.58
N ASN A 10 23.92 -6.18 -4.77
CA ASN A 10 24.02 -5.36 -5.96
C ASN A 10 23.40 -4.01 -5.65
N PRO A 11 24.13 -2.91 -5.75
CA PRO A 11 23.54 -1.61 -5.59
C PRO A 11 22.40 -1.50 -6.63
N LEU A 12 21.25 -1.07 -6.17
CA LEU A 12 20.16 -0.73 -7.08
C LEU A 12 20.73 0.12 -8.22
N PRO A 13 20.34 -0.14 -9.48
CA PRO A 13 20.81 0.67 -10.60
C PRO A 13 20.32 2.09 -10.41
N THR A 14 21.21 2.93 -9.91
CA THR A 14 20.90 4.31 -9.51
C THR A 14 21.41 5.32 -10.51
N THR A 15 22.11 4.86 -11.55
CA THR A 15 22.68 5.75 -12.56
C THR A 15 21.72 5.92 -13.73
N GLY A 16 21.39 7.15 -14.04
CA GLY A 16 20.75 7.51 -15.29
C GLY A 16 21.69 7.37 -16.47
N THR A 17 21.19 7.63 -17.68
CA THR A 17 21.97 7.56 -18.93
C THR A 17 23.13 8.55 -18.97
N ASP A 18 23.10 9.58 -18.15
CA ASP A 18 24.15 10.59 -17.97
C ASP A 18 25.17 10.27 -16.87
N GLY A 19 25.04 9.08 -16.24
CA GLY A 19 25.90 8.65 -15.14
C GLY A 19 25.51 9.20 -13.77
N SER A 20 24.46 10.04 -13.66
CA SER A 20 23.99 10.55 -12.38
C SER A 20 23.08 9.54 -11.67
N LYS A 21 23.05 9.61 -10.33
CA LYS A 21 22.14 8.79 -9.53
C LYS A 21 20.71 9.26 -9.74
N ARG A 22 19.80 8.31 -10.00
CA ARG A 22 18.37 8.61 -10.03
C ARG A 22 17.87 8.91 -8.63
N ARG A 23 17.03 9.91 -8.52
CA ARG A 23 16.33 10.20 -7.27
C ARG A 23 15.14 9.27 -7.17
N VAL A 24 14.95 8.67 -5.99
CA VAL A 24 13.84 7.78 -5.70
C VAL A 24 12.97 8.43 -4.63
N CYS A 25 11.69 8.55 -4.93
CA CYS A 25 10.68 8.95 -3.95
C CYS A 25 9.97 7.71 -3.44
N TYR A 26 9.85 7.61 -2.13
CA TYR A 26 9.26 6.46 -1.48
C TYR A 26 8.13 6.93 -0.56
N PHE A 27 6.93 6.40 -0.82
CA PHE A 27 5.75 6.76 -0.03
C PHE A 27 5.43 5.63 0.94
N TYR A 28 5.39 5.96 2.22
CA TYR A 28 5.12 4.99 3.27
C TYR A 28 4.19 5.58 4.34
N ASP A 29 3.21 4.79 4.75
CA ASP A 29 2.35 5.09 5.90
C ASP A 29 2.38 3.91 6.86
N ALA A 30 2.81 4.14 8.09
CA ALA A 30 2.95 3.10 9.11
C ALA A 30 1.62 2.41 9.42
N GLU A 31 0.51 3.08 9.24
CA GLU A 31 -0.81 2.53 9.53
C GLU A 31 -1.27 1.47 8.53
N VAL A 32 -0.68 1.45 7.32
CA VAL A 32 -1.03 0.46 6.29
C VAL A 32 -0.88 -0.98 6.80
N GLY A 33 0.15 -1.23 7.61
CA GLY A 33 0.39 -2.55 8.17
C GLY A 33 -0.61 -3.00 9.25
N ASN A 34 -1.47 -2.11 9.72
CA ASN A 34 -2.44 -2.41 10.78
C ASN A 34 -3.73 -3.06 10.27
N TYR A 35 -3.98 -3.01 8.96
CA TYR A 35 -5.20 -3.58 8.39
C TYR A 35 -5.07 -5.10 8.28
N TYR A 36 -6.20 -5.78 8.47
CA TYR A 36 -6.23 -7.24 8.54
C TYR A 36 -7.35 -7.79 7.65
N TYR A 37 -6.96 -8.62 6.68
CA TYR A 37 -7.89 -9.21 5.71
C TYR A 37 -8.67 -10.40 6.26
N GLY A 38 -8.22 -11.01 7.33
CA GLY A 38 -8.87 -12.16 7.94
C GLY A 38 -7.93 -13.35 8.12
N GLN A 39 -8.33 -14.25 8.99
CA GLN A 39 -7.55 -15.46 9.28
C GLN A 39 -7.43 -16.34 8.03
N GLY A 40 -6.19 -16.76 7.74
CA GLY A 40 -5.91 -17.61 6.58
C GLY A 40 -5.88 -16.90 5.25
N HIS A 41 -6.16 -15.59 5.21
CA HIS A 41 -6.09 -14.83 3.97
C HIS A 41 -4.63 -14.58 3.57
N PRO A 42 -4.24 -14.82 2.30
CA PRO A 42 -2.85 -14.64 1.86
C PRO A 42 -2.41 -13.17 1.81
N MET A 43 -3.33 -12.22 1.65
CA MET A 43 -2.99 -10.80 1.66
C MET A 43 -2.70 -10.33 3.08
N LYS A 44 -1.47 -9.92 3.32
CA LYS A 44 -0.98 -9.47 4.62
C LYS A 44 -0.42 -8.05 4.50
N PRO A 45 -1.20 -7.02 4.81
CA PRO A 45 -0.69 -5.63 4.79
C PRO A 45 0.54 -5.42 5.69
N HIS A 46 0.70 -6.20 6.73
CA HIS A 46 1.89 -6.17 7.59
C HIS A 46 3.21 -6.39 6.81
N ARG A 47 3.16 -7.08 5.65
CA ARG A 47 4.34 -7.24 4.79
C ARG A 47 4.97 -5.91 4.37
N ILE A 48 4.15 -4.88 4.21
CA ILE A 48 4.62 -3.53 3.86
C ILE A 48 5.48 -2.97 4.99
N ARG A 49 5.06 -3.16 6.23
CA ARG A 49 5.84 -2.76 7.42
C ARG A 49 7.16 -3.52 7.50
N MET A 50 7.13 -4.81 7.21
CA MET A 50 8.33 -5.63 7.21
C MET A 50 9.32 -5.17 6.14
N THR A 51 8.84 -4.88 4.94
CA THR A 51 9.65 -4.35 3.85
C THR A 51 10.27 -3.01 4.23
N HIS A 52 9.49 -2.11 4.82
CA HIS A 52 9.98 -0.82 5.28
C HIS A 52 11.10 -0.98 6.33
N ALA A 53 10.92 -1.87 7.29
CA ALA A 53 11.93 -2.16 8.30
C ALA A 53 13.22 -2.70 7.66
N LEU A 54 13.08 -3.56 6.67
CA LEU A 54 14.23 -4.13 5.95
C LEU A 54 14.99 -3.05 5.16
N LEU A 55 14.26 -2.16 4.49
CA LEU A 55 14.87 -1.02 3.78
C LEU A 55 15.66 -0.13 4.74
N GLY A 56 15.11 0.10 5.93
CA GLY A 56 15.80 0.86 6.97
C GLY A 56 17.09 0.18 7.44
N ARG A 57 17.06 -1.12 7.63
CA ARG A 57 18.23 -1.90 8.06
C ARG A 57 19.35 -1.91 7.01
N TYR A 58 18.99 -1.91 5.74
CA TYR A 58 19.97 -1.83 4.66
C TYR A 58 20.47 -0.41 4.38
N GLY A 59 19.97 0.58 5.11
CA GLY A 59 20.34 1.98 4.91
C GLY A 59 19.75 2.61 3.66
N LEU A 60 18.80 1.95 2.99
CA LEU A 60 18.23 2.43 1.73
C LEU A 60 17.31 3.63 1.95
N LEU A 61 16.67 3.74 3.11
CA LEU A 61 15.80 4.89 3.41
C LEU A 61 16.57 6.21 3.40
N ASN A 62 17.84 6.19 3.80
CA ASN A 62 18.70 7.36 3.79
C ASN A 62 19.10 7.81 2.36
N GLN A 63 18.93 6.92 1.39
CA GLN A 63 19.25 7.18 -0.01
C GLN A 63 18.04 7.61 -0.84
N MET A 64 16.87 7.60 -0.24
CA MET A 64 15.60 7.95 -0.88
C MET A 64 14.95 9.14 -0.19
N GLN A 65 14.08 9.83 -0.92
CA GLN A 65 13.17 10.80 -0.33
C GLN A 65 11.94 10.06 0.17
N VAL A 66 11.72 10.06 1.47
CA VAL A 66 10.61 9.34 2.11
C VAL A 66 9.49 10.31 2.42
N PHE A 67 8.29 10.00 1.93
CA PHE A 67 7.09 10.82 2.13
C PHE A 67 5.98 9.99 2.74
N ARG A 68 5.12 10.65 3.51
CA ARG A 68 3.84 10.08 3.90
C ARG A 68 2.80 10.42 2.83
N PRO A 69 2.07 9.44 2.27
CA PRO A 69 1.04 9.73 1.28
C PRO A 69 -0.13 10.49 1.92
N HIS A 70 -0.68 11.44 1.17
CA HIS A 70 -1.96 12.02 1.53
C HIS A 70 -3.08 11.09 1.07
N PRO A 71 -4.08 10.80 1.91
CA PRO A 71 -5.21 9.97 1.49
C PRO A 71 -5.89 10.57 0.27
N ALA A 72 -6.17 9.74 -0.73
CA ALA A 72 -6.87 10.19 -1.92
C ALA A 72 -8.31 10.58 -1.56
N ARG A 73 -8.75 11.74 -2.03
CA ARG A 73 -10.08 12.27 -1.69
C ARG A 73 -11.12 11.94 -2.75
N ASP A 74 -10.71 11.89 -4.01
CA ASP A 74 -11.62 11.74 -5.13
C ASP A 74 -11.27 10.50 -5.95
N LEU A 75 -11.82 9.36 -5.52
CA LEU A 75 -11.66 8.09 -6.22
C LEU A 75 -12.61 7.97 -7.42
N CYS A 76 -13.60 8.83 -7.49
CA CYS A 76 -14.59 8.84 -8.57
C CYS A 76 -14.06 9.43 -9.87
N ARG A 77 -12.87 9.99 -9.86
CA ARG A 77 -12.21 10.42 -11.11
C ARG A 77 -11.90 9.24 -12.04
N PHE A 78 -11.73 8.06 -11.46
CA PHE A 78 -11.46 6.83 -12.22
C PHE A 78 -12.62 5.85 -12.07
N HIS A 79 -13.05 5.60 -10.84
CA HIS A 79 -14.07 4.61 -10.53
C HIS A 79 -15.47 5.20 -10.62
N ALA A 80 -16.45 4.35 -10.90
CA ALA A 80 -17.87 4.73 -10.90
C ALA A 80 -18.33 5.16 -9.51
N ASP A 81 -19.23 6.14 -9.46
CA ASP A 81 -19.72 6.71 -8.22
C ASP A 81 -20.42 5.69 -7.33
N ASP A 82 -21.17 4.76 -7.92
CA ASP A 82 -21.89 3.72 -7.17
C ASP A 82 -20.93 2.75 -6.46
N TYR A 83 -19.83 2.40 -7.11
CA TYR A 83 -18.79 1.55 -6.52
C TYR A 83 -18.12 2.24 -5.32
N ILE A 84 -17.72 3.49 -5.50
CA ILE A 84 -17.07 4.24 -4.43
C ILE A 84 -18.03 4.50 -3.26
N SER A 85 -19.26 4.84 -3.54
CA SER A 85 -20.30 4.99 -2.50
C SER A 85 -20.51 3.70 -1.72
N PHE A 86 -20.49 2.57 -2.40
CA PHE A 86 -20.59 1.27 -1.76
C PHE A 86 -19.40 1.00 -0.84
N LEU A 87 -18.18 1.21 -1.33
CA LEU A 87 -16.96 1.01 -0.52
C LEU A 87 -16.95 1.90 0.71
N TRP A 88 -17.42 3.14 0.56
CA TRP A 88 -17.47 4.08 1.67
C TRP A 88 -18.46 3.65 2.76
N SER A 89 -19.58 3.07 2.36
CA SER A 89 -20.70 2.76 3.26
C SER A 89 -20.65 1.35 3.86
N VAL A 90 -19.97 0.41 3.20
CA VAL A 90 -19.98 -0.99 3.64
C VAL A 90 -19.11 -1.19 4.88
N THR A 91 -19.63 -1.94 5.85
CA THR A 91 -18.90 -2.34 7.06
C THR A 91 -19.06 -3.83 7.26
N PRO A 92 -18.19 -4.47 8.09
CA PRO A 92 -18.37 -5.89 8.42
C PRO A 92 -19.77 -6.22 8.97
N GLU A 93 -20.37 -5.27 9.70
CA GLU A 93 -21.68 -5.44 10.30
C GLU A 93 -22.82 -5.31 9.28
N THR A 94 -22.66 -4.46 8.26
CA THR A 94 -23.72 -4.17 7.26
C THR A 94 -23.61 -4.99 5.99
N GLN A 95 -22.51 -5.73 5.80
CA GLN A 95 -22.27 -6.46 4.54
C GLN A 95 -23.36 -7.48 4.20
N GLN A 96 -23.98 -8.09 5.19
CA GLN A 96 -25.04 -9.09 4.96
C GLN A 96 -26.28 -8.48 4.36
N ASP A 97 -26.54 -7.20 4.60
CA ASP A 97 -27.67 -6.49 4.03
C ASP A 97 -27.41 -6.00 2.59
N GLN A 98 -26.18 -6.16 2.09
CA GLN A 98 -25.75 -5.65 0.81
C GLN A 98 -25.19 -6.74 -0.11
N ILE A 99 -25.77 -7.95 -0.05
CA ILE A 99 -25.28 -9.11 -0.79
C ILE A 99 -25.25 -8.87 -2.30
N ARG A 100 -26.24 -8.17 -2.85
CA ARG A 100 -26.30 -7.87 -4.29
C ARG A 100 -25.15 -6.99 -4.72
N ALA A 101 -24.84 -5.95 -3.93
CA ALA A 101 -23.72 -5.05 -4.20
C ALA A 101 -22.38 -5.77 -4.04
N LEU A 102 -22.23 -6.61 -3.04
CA LEU A 102 -21.04 -7.43 -2.85
C LEU A 102 -20.75 -8.29 -4.10
N LYS A 103 -21.78 -8.98 -4.61
CA LYS A 103 -21.66 -9.78 -5.82
C LYS A 103 -21.35 -8.93 -7.05
N ARG A 104 -22.04 -7.80 -7.19
CA ARG A 104 -21.88 -6.89 -8.33
C ARG A 104 -20.46 -6.38 -8.43
N PHE A 105 -19.85 -6.02 -7.31
CA PHE A 105 -18.51 -5.44 -7.25
C PHE A 105 -17.40 -6.45 -6.94
N ASN A 106 -17.74 -7.74 -6.93
CA ASN A 106 -16.78 -8.83 -6.66
C ASN A 106 -16.07 -8.69 -5.30
N ILE A 107 -16.80 -8.25 -4.31
CA ILE A 107 -16.31 -8.15 -2.93
C ILE A 107 -16.83 -9.33 -2.14
N GLY A 108 -15.94 -10.04 -1.45
CA GLY A 108 -16.29 -11.24 -0.72
C GLY A 108 -15.06 -11.93 -0.16
N GLU A 109 -14.83 -13.17 -0.58
CA GLU A 109 -13.79 -14.01 -0.01
C GLU A 109 -12.36 -13.50 -0.29
N ASP A 110 -12.08 -13.22 -1.55
CA ASP A 110 -10.76 -12.74 -1.97
C ASP A 110 -10.53 -11.27 -1.62
N CYS A 111 -11.56 -10.45 -1.76
CA CYS A 111 -11.56 -9.05 -1.42
C CYS A 111 -12.58 -8.80 -0.30
N PRO A 112 -12.24 -9.13 0.96
CA PRO A 112 -13.20 -9.07 2.06
C PRO A 112 -13.48 -7.66 2.53
N VAL A 113 -14.61 -7.49 3.20
CA VAL A 113 -14.92 -6.27 3.94
C VAL A 113 -14.28 -6.38 5.32
N PHE A 114 -13.48 -5.40 5.69
CA PHE A 114 -12.87 -5.32 7.02
C PHE A 114 -12.94 -3.89 7.55
N ASP A 115 -12.70 -3.73 8.83
CA ASP A 115 -12.70 -2.42 9.46
C ASP A 115 -11.65 -1.51 8.83
N GLY A 116 -12.10 -0.33 8.40
CA GLY A 116 -11.20 0.65 7.80
C GLY A 116 -10.89 0.41 6.32
N LEU A 117 -11.64 -0.47 5.65
CA LEU A 117 -11.41 -0.77 4.23
C LEU A 117 -11.27 0.48 3.37
N TYR A 118 -12.19 1.43 3.51
CA TYR A 118 -12.17 2.64 2.70
C TYR A 118 -10.93 3.50 2.99
N SER A 119 -10.59 3.66 4.25
CA SER A 119 -9.38 4.40 4.65
C SER A 119 -8.10 3.76 4.13
N PHE A 120 -8.06 2.43 4.15
CA PHE A 120 -6.96 1.67 3.57
C PHE A 120 -6.83 1.95 2.07
N CYS A 121 -7.95 1.91 1.34
CA CYS A 121 -7.98 2.24 -0.09
C CYS A 121 -7.51 3.66 -0.37
N GLN A 122 -7.98 4.63 0.42
CA GLN A 122 -7.55 6.02 0.25
C GLN A 122 -6.05 6.19 0.45
N THR A 123 -5.48 5.48 1.40
CA THR A 123 -4.04 5.57 1.71
C THR A 123 -3.20 5.00 0.58
N TYR A 124 -3.49 3.79 0.10
CA TYR A 124 -2.66 3.21 -0.96
C TYR A 124 -2.85 3.91 -2.31
N VAL A 125 -4.06 4.39 -2.60
CA VAL A 125 -4.31 5.21 -3.80
C VAL A 125 -3.56 6.52 -3.70
N GLY A 126 -3.55 7.12 -2.52
CA GLY A 126 -2.80 8.35 -2.25
C GLY A 126 -1.31 8.22 -2.54
N GLY A 127 -0.73 7.06 -2.22
CA GLY A 127 0.65 6.75 -2.56
C GLY A 127 0.90 6.75 -4.07
N SER A 128 0.01 6.11 -4.83
CA SER A 128 0.11 6.08 -6.29
C SER A 128 -0.08 7.47 -6.92
N VAL A 129 -1.07 8.22 -6.46
CA VAL A 129 -1.34 9.58 -6.94
C VAL A 129 -0.19 10.53 -6.59
N GLY A 130 0.35 10.41 -5.38
CA GLY A 130 1.50 11.21 -4.95
C GLY A 130 2.75 10.92 -5.79
N GLY A 131 2.95 9.65 -6.14
CA GLY A 131 4.07 9.23 -6.98
C GLY A 131 3.97 9.73 -8.43
N TRP A 132 2.74 9.99 -8.91
CA TRP A 132 2.51 10.55 -10.25
C TRP A 132 2.98 12.01 -10.36
N LYS A 133 2.86 12.76 -9.30
CA LYS A 133 3.24 14.18 -9.26
C LYS A 133 4.76 14.35 -9.19
#